data_65315f39b50233b5bc6f739ff528864d
#
_entry.id   65315f39b50233b5bc6f739ff528864d
#
_cell.length_a   1.000
_cell.length_b   1.000
_cell.length_c   1.000
_cell.angle_alpha   90.00
_cell.angle_beta   90.00
_cell.angle_gamma   90.00
#
_symmetry.space_group_name_H-M   'P 1'
#
loop_
_entity.id
_entity.type
_entity.pdbx_description
1 polymer ?
#
loop_
_entity_poly.entity_id
_entity_poly.type
_entity_poly.pdbx_seq_one_letter_code
_entity_poly.pdbx_strand_id
1 'polypeptide(L)'
;MADEGVAPAELGAGARALRTPRAAGVAGILFALLLGSAMVLLRVSTPAASSDPGTWLTDPHRRGTFTVAMGLIPFAGIAFLWFMGVVRDHIGEKEDRFIATVFMGSGLLFVAMLFVGAAVAGAIAASFAGGTGSLVPADTLNLQRRITHLLLNVFALRMAAVFVISTTTIAFRTGILPKWLGVSGYAVALILLVTSGNVPWVNLVFPLWTLALSIEILVTAPRRAGQG
;
A
#
# COMPACT_ATOMS: atom_id res chain seq x y z
N MET A 1 35.64 32.22 -7.59
CA MET A 1 34.41 31.49 -7.21
C MET A 1 34.51 30.15 -7.90
N ALA A 2 34.96 29.13 -7.14
CA ALA A 2 35.10 27.77 -7.66
C ALA A 2 33.74 27.10 -7.64
N ASP A 3 33.27 26.69 -8.80
CA ASP A 3 32.11 25.83 -9.00
C ASP A 3 32.53 24.41 -8.54
N GLU A 4 32.18 24.03 -7.32
CA GLU A 4 32.30 22.64 -6.84
C GLU A 4 31.21 21.79 -7.51
N GLY A 5 31.45 21.43 -8.76
CA GLY A 5 30.68 20.42 -9.48
C GLY A 5 30.75 19.09 -8.72
N VAL A 6 29.66 18.67 -8.09
CA VAL A 6 29.49 17.34 -7.52
C VAL A 6 29.88 16.31 -8.55
N ALA A 7 30.92 15.51 -8.24
CA ALA A 7 31.51 14.58 -9.21
C ALA A 7 30.46 13.54 -9.66
N PRO A 8 30.38 13.20 -10.98
CA PRO A 8 29.42 12.23 -11.52
C PRO A 8 29.46 10.85 -10.85
N ALA A 9 30.56 10.50 -10.22
CA ALA A 9 30.75 9.25 -9.48
C ALA A 9 29.92 9.17 -8.20
N GLU A 10 29.70 10.29 -7.48
CA GLU A 10 28.91 10.33 -6.24
C GLU A 10 27.40 10.19 -6.52
N LEU A 11 26.93 10.80 -7.61
CA LEU A 11 25.54 10.64 -8.07
C LEU A 11 25.26 9.18 -8.48
N GLY A 12 26.25 8.50 -9.10
CA GLY A 12 26.14 7.08 -9.46
C GLY A 12 26.13 6.13 -8.25
N ALA A 13 26.89 6.44 -7.20
CA ALA A 13 26.95 5.64 -5.97
C ALA A 13 25.64 5.76 -5.18
N GLY A 14 25.08 6.97 -5.05
CA GLY A 14 23.79 7.20 -4.40
C GLY A 14 22.64 6.48 -5.11
N ALA A 15 22.59 6.55 -6.45
CA ALA A 15 21.56 5.88 -7.24
C ALA A 15 21.66 4.33 -7.14
N ARG A 16 22.85 3.77 -7.04
CA ARG A 16 23.07 2.33 -6.81
C ARG A 16 22.63 1.91 -5.40
N ALA A 17 22.90 2.71 -4.37
CA ALA A 17 22.48 2.42 -3.00
C ALA A 17 20.96 2.33 -2.85
N LEU A 18 20.21 3.15 -3.59
CA LEU A 18 18.74 3.18 -3.59
C LEU A 18 18.10 1.97 -4.29
N ARG A 19 18.86 1.22 -5.10
CA ARG A 19 18.40 0.04 -5.84
C ARG A 19 18.84 -1.29 -5.22
N THR A 20 19.33 -1.28 -3.99
CA THR A 20 19.75 -2.50 -3.30
C THR A 20 18.55 -3.30 -2.78
N PRO A 21 18.66 -4.65 -2.61
CA PRO A 21 17.63 -5.47 -1.95
C PRO A 21 17.24 -4.93 -0.57
N ARG A 22 18.20 -4.33 0.13
CA ARG A 22 17.95 -3.69 1.43
C ARG A 22 17.00 -2.49 1.32
N ALA A 23 17.12 -1.69 0.25
CA ALA A 23 16.21 -0.57 0.01
C ALA A 23 14.78 -1.05 -0.25
N ALA A 24 14.59 -2.16 -0.97
CA ALA A 24 13.27 -2.77 -1.14
C ALA A 24 12.68 -3.20 0.20
N GLY A 25 13.45 -3.91 1.02
CA GLY A 25 12.99 -4.35 2.33
C GLY A 25 12.59 -3.18 3.23
N VAL A 26 13.39 -2.12 3.28
CA VAL A 26 13.06 -0.91 4.06
C VAL A 26 11.80 -0.23 3.54
N ALA A 27 11.68 -0.06 2.22
CA ALA A 27 10.50 0.57 1.60
C ALA A 27 9.21 -0.24 1.86
N GLY A 28 9.29 -1.57 1.78
CA GLY A 28 8.15 -2.44 2.07
C GLY A 28 7.75 -2.46 3.56
N ILE A 29 8.71 -2.38 4.49
CA ILE A 29 8.42 -2.20 5.91
C ILE A 29 7.73 -0.86 6.15
N LEU A 30 8.27 0.23 5.57
CA LEU A 30 7.69 1.56 5.71
C LEU A 30 6.25 1.59 5.17
N PHE A 31 6.02 1.00 3.98
CA PHE A 31 4.68 0.83 3.43
C PHE A 31 3.74 0.10 4.38
N ALA A 32 4.18 -1.06 4.89
CA ALA A 32 3.36 -1.89 5.76
C ALA A 32 2.98 -1.18 7.07
N LEU A 33 3.92 -0.46 7.67
CA LEU A 33 3.68 0.33 8.87
C LEU A 33 2.75 1.52 8.61
N LEU A 34 2.97 2.28 7.55
CA LEU A 34 2.15 3.44 7.21
C LEU A 34 0.72 3.03 6.86
N LEU A 35 0.56 2.05 5.93
CA LEU A 35 -0.76 1.59 5.55
C LEU A 35 -1.46 0.85 6.68
N GLY A 36 -0.74 -0.01 7.42
CA GLY A 36 -1.28 -0.71 8.57
C GLY A 36 -1.79 0.26 9.64
N SER A 37 -0.99 1.28 9.99
CA SER A 37 -1.41 2.34 10.92
C SER A 37 -2.62 3.10 10.41
N ALA A 38 -2.64 3.49 9.12
CA ALA A 38 -3.78 4.15 8.52
C ALA A 38 -5.06 3.31 8.63
N MET A 39 -4.98 1.99 8.34
CA MET A 39 -6.14 1.08 8.43
C MET A 39 -6.64 0.90 9.87
N VAL A 40 -5.73 0.80 10.84
CA VAL A 40 -6.10 0.73 12.27
C VAL A 40 -6.77 2.02 12.73
N LEU A 41 -6.18 3.18 12.41
CA LEU A 41 -6.76 4.50 12.76
C LEU A 41 -8.14 4.69 12.13
N LEU A 42 -8.32 4.30 10.86
CA LEU A 42 -9.60 4.30 10.20
C LEU A 42 -10.62 3.44 10.94
N ARG A 43 -10.21 2.24 11.34
CA ARG A 43 -11.10 1.31 12.03
C ARG A 43 -11.54 1.83 13.39
N VAL A 44 -10.65 2.48 14.13
CA VAL A 44 -10.93 3.04 15.46
C VAL A 44 -11.77 4.31 15.36
N SER A 45 -11.54 5.16 14.34
CA SER A 45 -12.28 6.42 14.19
C SER A 45 -13.68 6.24 13.61
N THR A 46 -13.91 5.20 12.79
CA THR A 46 -15.17 5.00 12.06
C THR A 46 -16.09 4.07 12.83
N PRO A 47 -17.35 4.49 13.16
CA PRO A 47 -18.32 3.63 13.82
C PRO A 47 -18.67 2.39 13.00
N ALA A 48 -18.94 1.28 13.68
CA ALA A 48 -19.35 0.03 13.03
C ALA A 48 -20.78 0.09 12.46
N ALA A 49 -21.62 1.00 12.98
CA ALA A 49 -23.00 1.13 12.55
C ALA A 49 -23.11 1.83 11.19
N SER A 50 -23.68 1.13 10.22
CA SER A 50 -23.91 1.63 8.87
C SER A 50 -24.99 2.73 8.75
N SER A 51 -25.75 2.97 9.81
CA SER A 51 -26.88 3.91 9.84
C SER A 51 -26.47 5.37 10.12
N ASP A 52 -25.24 5.64 10.53
CA ASP A 52 -24.76 6.99 10.81
C ASP A 52 -24.20 7.64 9.54
N PRO A 53 -24.87 8.66 8.96
CA PRO A 53 -24.45 9.28 7.70
C PRO A 53 -23.21 10.19 7.82
N GLY A 54 -22.55 10.25 8.99
CA GLY A 54 -21.34 11.07 9.19
C GLY A 54 -21.39 11.95 10.43
N THR A 55 -22.38 11.79 11.32
CA THR A 55 -22.48 12.59 12.56
C THR A 55 -21.26 12.40 13.46
N TRP A 56 -20.59 11.25 13.39
CA TRP A 56 -19.32 10.99 14.08
C TRP A 56 -18.18 11.94 13.66
N LEU A 57 -18.25 12.57 12.48
CA LEU A 57 -17.30 13.57 12.00
C LEU A 57 -17.50 14.94 12.69
N THR A 58 -18.59 15.15 13.40
CA THR A 58 -18.77 16.34 14.23
C THR A 58 -17.89 16.32 15.48
N ASP A 59 -17.50 15.11 15.95
CA ASP A 59 -16.53 14.95 17.03
C ASP A 59 -15.11 15.33 16.53
N PRO A 60 -14.47 16.38 17.08
CA PRO A 60 -13.15 16.84 16.65
C PRO A 60 -12.06 15.77 16.79
N HIS A 61 -12.14 14.93 17.84
CA HIS A 61 -11.15 13.88 18.08
C HIS A 61 -11.22 12.77 17.02
N ARG A 62 -12.41 12.26 16.74
CA ARG A 62 -12.62 11.22 15.72
C ARG A 62 -12.26 11.74 14.33
N ARG A 63 -12.69 12.97 14.01
CA ARG A 63 -12.34 13.63 12.75
C ARG A 63 -10.83 13.82 12.61
N GLY A 64 -10.12 14.24 13.67
CA GLY A 64 -8.69 14.38 13.69
C GLY A 64 -7.98 13.05 13.42
N THR A 65 -8.36 11.98 14.11
CA THR A 65 -7.83 10.63 13.90
C THR A 65 -8.06 10.15 12.46
N PHE A 66 -9.25 10.37 11.91
CA PHE A 66 -9.58 10.04 10.53
C PHE A 66 -8.73 10.83 9.52
N THR A 67 -8.55 12.13 9.76
CA THR A 67 -7.73 13.00 8.89
C THR A 67 -6.25 12.56 8.90
N VAL A 68 -5.72 12.20 10.05
CA VAL A 68 -4.35 11.63 10.15
C VAL A 68 -4.26 10.33 9.36
N ALA A 69 -5.23 9.43 9.51
CA ALA A 69 -5.26 8.19 8.75
C ALA A 69 -5.24 8.43 7.23
N MET A 70 -6.05 9.36 6.74
CA MET A 70 -6.07 9.74 5.33
C MET A 70 -4.73 10.36 4.89
N GLY A 71 -4.11 11.16 5.75
CA GLY A 71 -2.80 11.78 5.49
C GLY A 71 -1.64 10.78 5.39
N LEU A 72 -1.74 9.60 6.03
CA LEU A 72 -0.71 8.54 5.93
C LEU A 72 -0.75 7.81 4.59
N ILE A 73 -1.91 7.74 3.93
CA ILE A 73 -2.10 6.96 2.70
C ILE A 73 -1.18 7.41 1.55
N PRO A 74 -1.01 8.70 1.25
CA PRO A 74 -0.08 9.14 0.20
C PRO A 74 1.37 8.68 0.45
N PHE A 75 1.83 8.77 1.68
CA PHE A 75 3.18 8.33 2.04
C PHE A 75 3.32 6.81 1.95
N ALA A 76 2.30 6.06 2.36
CA ALA A 76 2.25 4.61 2.15
C ALA A 76 2.33 4.26 0.66
N GLY A 77 1.58 4.97 -0.19
CA GLY A 77 1.62 4.77 -1.64
C GLY A 77 3.00 5.05 -2.24
N ILE A 78 3.67 6.13 -1.83
CA ILE A 78 5.03 6.45 -2.27
C ILE A 78 6.01 5.33 -1.85
N ALA A 79 5.95 4.88 -0.60
CA ALA A 79 6.78 3.79 -0.11
C ALA A 79 6.52 2.49 -0.88
N PHE A 80 5.25 2.20 -1.24
CA PHE A 80 4.89 1.05 -2.05
C PHE A 80 5.43 1.14 -3.48
N LEU A 81 5.35 2.31 -4.12
CA LEU A 81 5.92 2.51 -5.46
C LEU A 81 7.43 2.29 -5.46
N TRP A 82 8.10 2.75 -4.42
CA TRP A 82 9.54 2.51 -4.26
C TRP A 82 9.84 1.03 -4.06
N PHE A 83 9.13 0.37 -3.13
CA PHE A 83 9.22 -1.07 -2.94
C PHE A 83 9.05 -1.83 -4.26
N MET A 84 7.99 -1.53 -5.02
CA MET A 84 7.70 -2.15 -6.31
C MET A 84 8.80 -1.91 -7.34
N GLY A 85 9.34 -0.68 -7.43
CA GLY A 85 10.43 -0.32 -8.34
C GLY A 85 11.69 -1.12 -8.07
N VAL A 86 12.08 -1.23 -6.79
CA VAL A 86 13.29 -1.99 -6.42
C VAL A 86 13.08 -3.50 -6.59
N VAL A 87 11.90 -4.04 -6.27
CA VAL A 87 11.57 -5.45 -6.54
C VAL A 87 11.68 -5.75 -8.03
N ARG A 88 11.15 -4.88 -8.90
CA ARG A 88 11.25 -5.02 -10.35
C ARG A 88 12.70 -5.07 -10.85
N ASP A 89 13.57 -4.17 -10.35
CA ASP A 89 14.98 -4.12 -10.73
C ASP A 89 15.72 -5.43 -10.37
N HIS A 90 15.27 -6.13 -9.31
CA HIS A 90 15.88 -7.39 -8.87
C HIS A 90 15.39 -8.63 -9.63
N ILE A 91 14.23 -8.55 -10.23
CA ILE A 91 13.66 -9.65 -11.02
C ILE A 91 14.41 -9.81 -12.36
N GLY A 92 14.92 -8.71 -12.92
CA GLY A 92 15.77 -8.69 -14.09
C GLY A 92 15.08 -9.09 -15.40
N GLU A 93 15.88 -9.17 -16.49
CA GLU A 93 15.40 -9.46 -17.86
C GLU A 93 14.96 -10.91 -18.11
N LYS A 94 15.07 -11.79 -17.12
CA LYS A 94 14.75 -13.24 -17.24
C LYS A 94 13.28 -13.55 -17.11
N GLU A 95 12.44 -12.54 -16.84
CA GLU A 95 11.03 -12.74 -16.55
C GLU A 95 10.16 -12.57 -17.79
N ASP A 96 9.04 -13.34 -17.79
CA ASP A 96 7.98 -13.22 -18.77
C ASP A 96 7.39 -11.79 -18.74
N ARG A 97 7.49 -11.09 -19.86
CA ARG A 97 6.99 -9.72 -20.05
C ARG A 97 5.53 -9.55 -19.62
N PHE A 98 4.73 -10.61 -19.79
CA PHE A 98 3.32 -10.60 -19.37
C PHE A 98 3.19 -10.47 -17.85
N ILE A 99 3.90 -11.29 -17.08
CA ILE A 99 3.82 -11.27 -15.61
C ILE A 99 4.38 -9.94 -15.06
N ALA A 100 5.46 -9.42 -15.65
CA ALA A 100 6.00 -8.11 -15.30
C ALA A 100 5.00 -6.98 -15.54
N THR A 101 4.23 -7.03 -16.64
CA THR A 101 3.18 -6.05 -16.93
C THR A 101 2.04 -6.13 -15.93
N VAL A 102 1.59 -7.34 -15.58
CA VAL A 102 0.51 -7.55 -14.59
C VAL A 102 0.96 -7.10 -13.20
N PHE A 103 2.20 -7.40 -12.80
CA PHE A 103 2.81 -6.93 -11.55
C PHE A 103 2.78 -5.39 -11.45
N MET A 104 3.31 -4.70 -12.47
CA MET A 104 3.35 -3.24 -12.49
C MET A 104 1.95 -2.62 -12.55
N GLY A 105 1.11 -3.12 -13.44
CA GLY A 105 -0.25 -2.61 -13.64
C GLY A 105 -1.11 -2.75 -12.39
N SER A 106 -1.09 -3.92 -11.75
CA SER A 106 -1.87 -4.15 -10.53
C SER A 106 -1.38 -3.30 -9.35
N GLY A 107 -0.07 -3.13 -9.19
CA GLY A 107 0.51 -2.27 -8.16
C GLY A 107 0.15 -0.79 -8.36
N LEU A 108 0.25 -0.27 -9.58
CA LEU A 108 -0.14 1.11 -9.91
C LEU A 108 -1.64 1.35 -9.70
N LEU A 109 -2.49 0.41 -10.15
CA LEU A 109 -3.93 0.50 -9.92
C LEU A 109 -4.29 0.44 -8.45
N PHE A 110 -3.61 -0.39 -7.66
CA PHE A 110 -3.77 -0.42 -6.21
C PHE A 110 -3.52 0.96 -5.59
N VAL A 111 -2.37 1.59 -5.90
CA VAL A 111 -2.02 2.93 -5.38
C VAL A 111 -3.02 3.98 -5.87
N ALA A 112 -3.43 3.93 -7.13
CA ALA A 112 -4.42 4.86 -7.67
C ALA A 112 -5.76 4.76 -6.92
N MET A 113 -6.26 3.53 -6.64
CA MET A 113 -7.48 3.34 -5.87
C MET A 113 -7.35 3.84 -4.43
N LEU A 114 -6.18 3.64 -3.80
CA LEU A 114 -5.90 4.19 -2.47
C LEU A 114 -5.95 5.71 -2.46
N PHE A 115 -5.30 6.37 -3.42
CA PHE A 115 -5.22 7.84 -3.48
C PHE A 115 -6.58 8.46 -3.77
N VAL A 116 -7.33 7.93 -4.74
CA VAL A 116 -8.67 8.42 -5.04
C VAL A 116 -9.62 8.18 -3.86
N GLY A 117 -9.56 7.00 -3.24
CA GLY A 117 -10.37 6.69 -2.06
C GLY A 117 -10.06 7.61 -0.88
N ALA A 118 -8.78 7.88 -0.62
CA ALA A 118 -8.35 8.80 0.43
C ALA A 118 -8.76 10.24 0.13
N ALA A 119 -8.67 10.69 -1.12
CA ALA A 119 -9.11 12.02 -1.53
C ALA A 119 -10.61 12.23 -1.32
N VAL A 120 -11.44 11.26 -1.75
CA VAL A 120 -12.90 11.31 -1.54
C VAL A 120 -13.25 11.31 -0.05
N ALA A 121 -12.61 10.44 0.75
CA ALA A 121 -12.81 10.37 2.19
C ALA A 121 -12.34 11.66 2.90
N GLY A 122 -11.18 12.19 2.50
CA GLY A 122 -10.62 13.42 3.05
C GLY A 122 -11.49 14.64 2.76
N ALA A 123 -12.11 14.73 1.58
CA ALA A 123 -13.03 15.80 1.21
C ALA A 123 -14.25 15.85 2.15
N ILE A 124 -14.79 14.68 2.53
CA ILE A 124 -15.87 14.60 3.52
C ILE A 124 -15.42 15.19 4.87
N ALA A 125 -14.27 14.75 5.38
CA ALA A 125 -13.76 15.23 6.67
C ALA A 125 -13.48 16.73 6.64
N ALA A 126 -12.98 17.27 5.54
CA ALA A 126 -12.70 18.70 5.34
C ALA A 126 -14.00 19.54 5.38
N SER A 127 -15.10 19.06 4.82
CA SER A 127 -16.41 19.74 4.88
C SER A 127 -16.87 19.92 6.33
N PHE A 128 -16.70 18.91 7.18
CA PHE A 128 -17.05 19.01 8.60
C PHE A 128 -16.08 19.92 9.38
N ALA A 129 -14.79 19.92 9.03
CA ALA A 129 -13.81 20.84 9.63
C ALA A 129 -14.12 22.30 9.32
N GLY A 130 -14.56 22.60 8.09
CA GLY A 130 -14.93 23.94 7.65
C GLY A 130 -16.30 24.41 8.12
N GLY A 131 -17.02 23.64 8.93
CA GLY A 131 -18.35 24.00 9.45
C GLY A 131 -19.49 23.84 8.43
N THR A 132 -19.22 23.41 7.21
CA THR A 132 -20.22 23.22 6.15
C THR A 132 -20.75 21.79 6.06
N GLY A 133 -20.23 20.87 6.87
CA GLY A 133 -20.61 19.46 6.84
C GLY A 133 -22.10 19.19 7.13
N SER A 134 -22.72 20.01 7.97
CA SER A 134 -24.16 19.94 8.24
C SER A 134 -25.04 20.40 7.06
N LEU A 135 -24.47 21.09 6.09
CA LEU A 135 -25.16 21.56 4.87
C LEU A 135 -25.09 20.51 3.74
N VAL A 136 -24.26 19.47 3.88
CA VAL A 136 -24.14 18.41 2.86
C VAL A 136 -25.35 17.49 2.97
N PRO A 137 -26.11 17.26 1.90
CA PRO A 137 -27.24 16.34 1.91
C PRO A 137 -26.82 14.92 2.31
N ALA A 138 -27.66 14.24 3.09
CA ALA A 138 -27.40 12.88 3.56
C ALA A 138 -27.14 11.89 2.40
N ASP A 139 -27.84 12.05 1.28
CA ASP A 139 -27.64 11.21 0.08
C ASP A 139 -26.25 11.40 -0.52
N THR A 140 -25.75 12.63 -0.54
CA THR A 140 -24.38 12.93 -1.01
C THR A 140 -23.34 12.27 -0.11
N LEU A 141 -23.49 12.35 1.22
CA LEU A 141 -22.61 11.68 2.17
C LEU A 141 -22.64 10.16 2.02
N ASN A 142 -23.83 9.58 1.84
CA ASN A 142 -23.99 8.16 1.60
C ASN A 142 -23.34 7.71 0.30
N LEU A 143 -23.49 8.48 -0.78
CA LEU A 143 -22.85 8.20 -2.06
C LEU A 143 -21.32 8.24 -1.92
N GLN A 144 -20.76 9.27 -1.29
CA GLN A 144 -19.33 9.40 -1.06
C GLN A 144 -18.78 8.24 -0.22
N ARG A 145 -19.48 7.82 0.85
CA ARG A 145 -19.12 6.64 1.65
C ARG A 145 -19.09 5.36 0.81
N ARG A 146 -20.11 5.16 -0.04
CA ARG A 146 -20.16 3.99 -0.94
C ARG A 146 -18.99 3.99 -1.92
N ILE A 147 -18.69 5.13 -2.53
CA ILE A 147 -17.57 5.27 -3.46
C ILE A 147 -16.25 4.96 -2.72
N THR A 148 -16.01 5.56 -1.56
CA THR A 148 -14.82 5.30 -0.75
C THR A 148 -14.72 3.81 -0.39
N HIS A 149 -15.82 3.19 0.05
CA HIS A 149 -15.84 1.77 0.38
C HIS A 149 -15.50 0.90 -0.84
N LEU A 150 -16.08 1.16 -2.00
CA LEU A 150 -15.79 0.41 -3.23
C LEU A 150 -14.32 0.56 -3.63
N LEU A 151 -13.78 1.77 -3.60
CA LEU A 151 -12.40 2.04 -3.99
C LEU A 151 -11.40 1.32 -3.05
N LEU A 152 -11.57 1.48 -1.73
CA LEU A 152 -10.60 0.99 -0.75
C LEU A 152 -10.79 -0.51 -0.40
N ASN A 153 -12.04 -0.98 -0.31
CA ASN A 153 -12.32 -2.33 0.20
C ASN A 153 -12.71 -3.33 -0.89
N VAL A 154 -12.96 -2.87 -2.13
CA VAL A 154 -13.28 -3.76 -3.25
C VAL A 154 -12.21 -3.70 -4.31
N PHE A 155 -12.01 -2.57 -4.94
CA PHE A 155 -11.10 -2.46 -6.08
C PHE A 155 -9.63 -2.51 -5.66
N ALA A 156 -9.22 -1.76 -4.61
CA ALA A 156 -7.84 -1.79 -4.13
C ALA A 156 -7.44 -3.19 -3.64
N LEU A 157 -8.31 -3.90 -2.89
CA LEU A 157 -8.00 -5.25 -2.41
C LEU A 157 -7.84 -6.25 -3.55
N ARG A 158 -8.65 -6.16 -4.61
CA ARG A 158 -8.51 -7.03 -5.79
C ARG A 158 -7.22 -6.76 -6.54
N MET A 159 -6.84 -5.48 -6.69
CA MET A 159 -5.55 -5.14 -7.32
C MET A 159 -4.37 -5.57 -6.44
N ALA A 160 -4.47 -5.46 -5.12
CA ALA A 160 -3.49 -6.01 -4.19
C ALA A 160 -3.37 -7.54 -4.34
N ALA A 161 -4.50 -8.25 -4.48
CA ALA A 161 -4.49 -9.69 -4.71
C ALA A 161 -3.76 -10.08 -6.01
N VAL A 162 -4.03 -9.39 -7.11
CA VAL A 162 -3.34 -9.62 -8.39
C VAL A 162 -1.84 -9.31 -8.27
N PHE A 163 -1.48 -8.24 -7.55
CA PHE A 163 -0.10 -7.91 -7.24
C PHE A 163 0.59 -9.02 -6.44
N VAL A 164 -0.07 -9.56 -5.41
CA VAL A 164 0.46 -10.66 -4.58
C VAL A 164 0.65 -11.93 -5.43
N ILE A 165 -0.32 -12.29 -6.29
CA ILE A 165 -0.20 -13.44 -7.20
C ILE A 165 1.01 -13.27 -8.11
N SER A 166 1.15 -12.11 -8.74
CA SER A 166 2.26 -11.83 -9.65
C SER A 166 3.60 -11.91 -8.93
N THR A 167 3.73 -11.24 -7.77
CA THR A 167 4.94 -11.26 -6.94
C THR A 167 5.31 -12.68 -6.51
N THR A 168 4.32 -13.47 -6.08
CA THR A 168 4.50 -14.85 -5.64
C THR A 168 4.94 -15.74 -6.80
N THR A 169 4.32 -15.60 -7.98
CA THR A 169 4.67 -16.37 -9.17
C THR A 169 6.09 -16.10 -9.61
N ILE A 170 6.49 -14.82 -9.62
CA ILE A 170 7.86 -14.40 -9.90
C ILE A 170 8.83 -15.04 -8.91
N ALA A 171 8.54 -14.95 -7.64
CA ALA A 171 9.38 -15.47 -6.57
C ALA A 171 9.58 -16.98 -6.66
N PHE A 172 8.53 -17.75 -7.05
CA PHE A 172 8.64 -19.18 -7.28
C PHE A 172 9.49 -19.51 -8.50
N ARG A 173 9.32 -18.79 -9.60
CA ARG A 173 10.11 -19.02 -10.83
C ARG A 173 11.58 -18.70 -10.66
N THR A 174 11.90 -17.67 -9.88
CA THR A 174 13.28 -17.23 -9.65
C THR A 174 13.98 -17.93 -8.48
N GLY A 175 13.21 -18.67 -7.64
CA GLY A 175 13.75 -19.33 -6.45
C GLY A 175 14.26 -18.36 -5.38
N ILE A 176 13.85 -17.09 -5.44
CA ILE A 176 14.35 -16.02 -4.55
C ILE A 176 13.74 -16.13 -3.14
N LEU A 177 12.50 -16.63 -3.03
CA LEU A 177 11.78 -16.70 -1.77
C LEU A 177 11.64 -18.12 -1.25
N PRO A 178 11.58 -18.31 0.08
CA PRO A 178 11.28 -19.60 0.67
C PRO A 178 9.85 -20.05 0.30
N LYS A 179 9.68 -21.36 0.13
CA LYS A 179 8.41 -21.96 -0.34
C LYS A 179 7.20 -21.58 0.52
N TRP A 180 7.38 -21.45 1.84
CA TRP A 180 6.29 -21.09 2.76
C TRP A 180 5.72 -19.70 2.48
N LEU A 181 6.59 -18.72 2.14
CA LEU A 181 6.17 -17.36 1.85
C LEU A 181 5.46 -17.28 0.49
N GLY A 182 5.88 -18.11 -0.46
CA GLY A 182 5.19 -18.24 -1.73
C GLY A 182 3.79 -18.85 -1.57
N VAL A 183 3.66 -19.96 -0.83
CA VAL A 183 2.35 -20.59 -0.56
C VAL A 183 1.44 -19.64 0.21
N SER A 184 1.97 -18.94 1.23
CA SER A 184 1.18 -17.93 1.97
C SER A 184 0.71 -16.80 1.08
N GLY A 185 1.49 -16.40 0.05
CA GLY A 185 1.09 -15.38 -0.91
C GLY A 185 -0.16 -15.77 -1.71
N TYR A 186 -0.24 -17.00 -2.21
CA TYR A 186 -1.45 -17.46 -2.90
C TYR A 186 -2.66 -17.52 -1.96
N ALA A 187 -2.47 -17.95 -0.70
CA ALA A 187 -3.54 -17.95 0.31
C ALA A 187 -4.03 -16.51 0.59
N VAL A 188 -3.11 -15.57 0.78
CA VAL A 188 -3.42 -14.14 0.96
C VAL A 188 -4.18 -13.60 -0.26
N ALA A 189 -3.71 -13.87 -1.46
CA ALA A 189 -4.37 -13.42 -2.67
C ALA A 189 -5.80 -13.96 -2.78
N LEU A 190 -6.01 -15.23 -2.47
CA LEU A 190 -7.35 -15.84 -2.45
C LEU A 190 -8.26 -15.14 -1.43
N ILE A 191 -7.77 -14.89 -0.21
CA ILE A 191 -8.52 -14.15 0.81
C ILE A 191 -8.94 -12.78 0.28
N LEU A 192 -8.00 -12.03 -0.30
CA LEU A 192 -8.27 -10.68 -0.82
C LEU A 192 -9.23 -10.68 -2.02
N LEU A 193 -9.21 -11.71 -2.87
CA LEU A 193 -10.11 -11.83 -4.02
C LEU A 193 -11.55 -12.17 -3.59
N VAL A 194 -11.70 -13.11 -2.66
CA VAL A 194 -13.02 -13.63 -2.26
C VAL A 194 -13.71 -12.71 -1.26
N THR A 195 -12.93 -12.00 -0.42
CA THR A 195 -13.49 -11.17 0.63
C THR A 195 -14.10 -9.90 0.05
N SER A 196 -15.38 -9.67 0.35
CA SER A 196 -16.16 -8.52 -0.16
C SER A 196 -16.03 -7.26 0.72
N GLY A 197 -14.89 -7.03 1.37
CA GLY A 197 -14.66 -5.83 2.18
C GLY A 197 -15.48 -5.72 3.49
N ASN A 198 -16.35 -6.68 3.76
CA ASN A 198 -17.20 -6.69 4.97
C ASN A 198 -16.55 -7.41 6.16
N VAL A 199 -15.40 -8.08 5.93
CA VAL A 199 -14.69 -8.79 6.99
C VAL A 199 -13.78 -7.80 7.72
N PRO A 200 -13.98 -7.61 9.03
CA PRO A 200 -13.09 -6.77 9.82
C PRO A 200 -11.65 -7.23 9.68
N TRP A 201 -10.71 -6.27 9.61
CA TRP A 201 -9.27 -6.52 9.59
C TRP A 201 -8.69 -7.18 8.33
N VAL A 202 -9.50 -7.58 7.34
CA VAL A 202 -8.98 -8.17 6.08
C VAL A 202 -8.02 -7.21 5.36
N ASN A 203 -8.24 -5.91 5.50
CA ASN A 203 -7.39 -4.88 4.91
C ASN A 203 -5.94 -4.91 5.44
N LEU A 204 -5.70 -5.50 6.62
CA LEU A 204 -4.36 -5.67 7.19
C LEU A 204 -3.61 -6.86 6.61
N VAL A 205 -4.28 -7.79 5.96
CA VAL A 205 -3.64 -9.02 5.43
C VAL A 205 -2.57 -8.67 4.40
N PHE A 206 -2.84 -7.72 3.52
CA PHE A 206 -1.88 -7.28 2.50
C PHE A 206 -0.63 -6.59 3.09
N PRO A 207 -0.74 -5.53 3.91
CA PRO A 207 0.44 -4.93 4.52
C PRO A 207 1.21 -5.90 5.42
N LEU A 208 0.56 -6.83 6.13
CA LEU A 208 1.23 -7.85 6.94
C LEU A 208 2.02 -8.83 6.08
N TRP A 209 1.46 -9.28 4.96
CA TRP A 209 2.19 -10.13 4.02
C TRP A 209 3.37 -9.39 3.38
N THR A 210 3.19 -8.13 3.00
CA THR A 210 4.29 -7.28 2.47
C THR A 210 5.37 -7.07 3.52
N LEU A 211 5.00 -6.92 4.80
CA LEU A 211 5.95 -6.83 5.91
C LEU A 211 6.78 -8.11 6.02
N ALA A 212 6.14 -9.29 6.02
CA ALA A 212 6.84 -10.57 6.07
C ALA A 212 7.80 -10.75 4.89
N LEU A 213 7.34 -10.41 3.67
CA LEU A 213 8.16 -10.43 2.46
C LEU A 213 9.38 -9.50 2.59
N SER A 214 9.18 -8.29 3.10
CA SER A 214 10.23 -7.29 3.24
C SER A 214 11.27 -7.68 4.29
N ILE A 215 10.85 -8.28 5.40
CA ILE A 215 11.75 -8.83 6.42
C ILE A 215 12.59 -9.96 5.83
N GLU A 216 11.98 -10.87 5.07
CA GLU A 216 12.69 -11.97 4.41
C GLU A 216 13.76 -11.46 3.44
N ILE A 217 13.42 -10.46 2.64
CA ILE A 217 14.38 -9.80 1.72
C ILE A 217 15.57 -9.24 2.51
N LEU A 218 15.33 -8.56 3.65
CA LEU A 218 16.39 -7.99 4.48
C LEU A 218 17.30 -9.04 5.12
N VAL A 219 16.72 -10.14 5.59
CA VAL A 219 17.47 -11.22 6.25
C VAL A 219 18.30 -12.03 5.25
N THR A 220 17.78 -12.19 4.03
CA THR A 220 18.43 -13.03 3.00
C THR A 220 19.48 -12.26 2.20
N ALA A 221 19.35 -10.94 2.06
CA ALA A 221 20.27 -10.09 1.33
C ALA A 221 21.75 -10.19 1.79
N PRO A 222 22.08 -10.21 3.11
CA PRO A 222 23.49 -10.30 3.55
C PRO A 222 24.11 -11.69 3.31
N ARG A 223 23.32 -12.77 3.32
CA ARG A 223 23.81 -14.14 3.14
C ARG A 223 24.33 -14.41 1.72
N ARG A 224 23.76 -13.75 0.72
CA ARG A 224 24.15 -13.88 -0.70
C ARG A 224 25.41 -13.07 -1.03
N ALA A 225 25.66 -11.96 -0.34
CA ALA A 225 26.85 -11.15 -0.53
C ALA A 225 28.15 -11.79 0.03
N GLY A 226 28.03 -12.81 0.90
CA GLY A 226 29.16 -13.54 1.47
C GLY A 226 29.53 -14.84 0.75
N GLN A 227 28.81 -15.22 -0.31
CA GLN A 227 29.01 -16.47 -1.05
C GLN A 227 29.55 -16.26 -2.48
N GLY A 228 29.85 -15.06 -2.88
CA GLY A 228 30.51 -14.68 -4.13
C GLY A 228 31.86 -14.05 -3.87
#